data_7495d320e9b5065b1411f65f18cc7789
#
_entry.id   7495d320e9b5065b1411f65f18cc7789
#
_cell.length_a   1.000
_cell.length_b   1.000
_cell.length_c   1.000
_cell.angle_alpha   90.00
_cell.angle_beta   90.00
_cell.angle_gamma   90.00
#
_symmetry.space_group_name_H-M   'P 1'
#
loop_
_entity.id
_entity.type
_entity.pdbx_description
1 polymer ?
#
loop_
_entity_poly.entity_id
_entity_poly.type
_entity_poly.pdbx_seq_one_letter_code
_entity_poly.pdbx_strand_id
1 'polypeptide(L)'
;MLDLVNFFEQIGHPILPPCRGVPGIYPVPITQDGVLRDKQEQAVTEASLQLIRDFLFEGLNLYDQHNLKSMGVADFFHQDVKWYGPGGIGGCLSLKAFEDNHQKPWLIAFPDRKVCDLDSLFAEGNYVASSGWKGVIAKHTGPYLGHPASGKDVCFNGIDFWRSESGKYVENWVFVDMIHLFRQMGIDLLKSLNFEGGH
;
A
#
# COMPACT_ATOMS: atom_id res chain seq x y z
N MET A 1 8.64 9.86 -3.19
CA MET A 1 9.27 8.61 -2.69
C MET A 1 9.75 7.81 -3.91
N LEU A 2 10.90 7.15 -3.84
CA LEU A 2 11.41 6.29 -4.90
C LEU A 2 11.13 4.83 -4.54
N ASP A 3 10.45 4.09 -5.41
CA ASP A 3 10.27 2.64 -5.27
C ASP A 3 11.52 1.92 -5.79
N LEU A 4 12.48 1.72 -4.90
CA LEU A 4 13.75 1.08 -5.25
C LEU A 4 13.59 -0.39 -5.65
N VAL A 5 12.60 -1.11 -5.09
CA VAL A 5 12.35 -2.51 -5.47
C VAL A 5 11.93 -2.59 -6.93
N ASN A 6 10.96 -1.75 -7.32
CA ASN A 6 10.50 -1.67 -8.70
C ASN A 6 11.63 -1.16 -9.64
N PHE A 7 12.42 -0.19 -9.20
CA PHE A 7 13.58 0.28 -9.97
C PHE A 7 14.58 -0.85 -10.26
N PHE A 8 14.98 -1.62 -9.25
CA PHE A 8 15.90 -2.74 -9.42
C PHE A 8 15.31 -3.84 -10.31
N GLU A 9 14.02 -4.13 -10.21
CA GLU A 9 13.36 -5.06 -11.12
C GLU A 9 13.41 -4.58 -12.56
N GLN A 10 13.13 -3.31 -12.83
CA GLN A 10 13.15 -2.74 -14.18
C GLN A 10 14.54 -2.74 -14.84
N ILE A 11 15.60 -2.59 -14.08
CA ILE A 11 16.97 -2.65 -14.61
C ILE A 11 17.55 -4.07 -14.62
N GLY A 12 16.72 -5.10 -14.35
CA GLY A 12 17.13 -6.51 -14.46
C GLY A 12 17.86 -7.09 -13.23
N HIS A 13 17.80 -6.39 -12.10
CA HIS A 13 18.39 -6.83 -10.82
C HIS A 13 17.32 -6.98 -9.73
N PRO A 14 16.33 -7.88 -9.85
CA PRO A 14 15.25 -8.01 -8.89
C PRO A 14 15.79 -8.39 -7.50
N ILE A 15 15.36 -7.67 -6.47
CA ILE A 15 15.74 -7.89 -5.07
C ILE A 15 14.65 -8.55 -4.23
N LEU A 16 13.47 -8.74 -4.83
CA LEU A 16 12.36 -9.53 -4.30
C LEU A 16 11.87 -10.51 -5.37
N PRO A 17 11.13 -11.56 -4.98
CA PRO A 17 10.47 -12.43 -5.95
C PRO A 17 9.55 -11.65 -6.90
N PRO A 18 9.25 -12.18 -8.11
CA PRO A 18 8.32 -11.57 -9.03
C PRO A 18 7.01 -11.19 -8.35
N CYS A 19 6.49 -10.01 -8.67
CA CYS A 19 5.26 -9.50 -8.07
C CYS A 19 4.07 -10.42 -8.38
N ARG A 20 3.09 -10.45 -7.46
CA ARG A 20 1.87 -11.25 -7.59
C ARG A 20 0.81 -10.56 -8.45
N GLY A 21 0.84 -9.23 -8.46
CA GLY A 21 -0.03 -8.41 -9.28
C GLY A 21 0.50 -8.25 -10.70
N VAL A 22 -0.01 -7.26 -11.41
CA VAL A 22 0.48 -6.92 -12.75
C VAL A 22 1.89 -6.36 -12.66
N PRO A 23 2.89 -6.93 -13.34
CA PRO A 23 4.25 -6.43 -13.34
C PRO A 23 4.43 -5.27 -14.33
N GLY A 24 5.35 -4.37 -14.03
CA GLY A 24 5.88 -3.41 -14.98
C GLY A 24 4.96 -2.25 -15.31
N ILE A 25 4.38 -2.22 -16.49
CA ILE A 25 3.59 -1.08 -16.97
C ILE A 25 2.18 -1.15 -16.42
N TYR A 26 1.84 -0.21 -15.53
CA TYR A 26 0.49 -0.05 -15.02
C TYR A 26 -0.36 0.80 -15.97
N PRO A 27 -1.70 0.61 -15.97
CA PRO A 27 -2.59 1.55 -16.64
C PRO A 27 -2.35 2.97 -16.08
N VAL A 28 -2.44 3.94 -16.95
CA VAL A 28 -2.41 5.35 -16.51
C VAL A 28 -3.59 5.63 -15.58
N PRO A 29 -3.48 6.65 -14.69
CA PRO A 29 -4.58 7.09 -13.86
C PRO A 29 -5.83 7.40 -14.71
N ILE A 30 -7.01 7.07 -14.19
CA ILE A 30 -8.27 7.14 -14.95
C ILE A 30 -8.54 8.57 -15.44
N THR A 31 -8.33 9.56 -14.58
CA THR A 31 -8.62 10.96 -14.91
C THR A 31 -7.40 11.75 -15.37
N GLN A 32 -6.21 11.41 -14.93
CA GLN A 32 -4.94 12.12 -15.19
C GLN A 32 -4.95 13.61 -14.80
N ASP A 33 -5.83 14.01 -13.89
CA ASP A 33 -6.02 15.37 -13.42
C ASP A 33 -5.51 15.58 -11.98
N GLY A 34 -4.53 14.80 -11.56
CA GLY A 34 -3.95 14.83 -10.21
C GLY A 34 -3.33 16.17 -9.79
N VAL A 35 -3.25 17.14 -10.71
CA VAL A 35 -2.89 18.53 -10.40
C VAL A 35 -4.16 19.37 -10.38
N LEU A 36 -4.74 19.56 -9.20
CA LEU A 36 -5.91 20.39 -8.99
C LEU A 36 -5.49 21.87 -8.96
N ARG A 37 -5.90 22.64 -9.95
CA ARG A 37 -5.55 24.07 -10.06
C ARG A 37 -6.63 24.97 -9.50
N ASP A 38 -7.87 24.53 -9.56
CA ASP A 38 -9.02 25.28 -9.10
C ASP A 38 -9.43 24.84 -7.69
N LYS A 39 -9.97 25.77 -6.91
CA LYS A 39 -10.50 25.46 -5.57
C LYS A 39 -11.61 24.42 -5.70
N GLN A 40 -11.47 23.34 -4.95
CA GLN A 40 -12.46 22.28 -4.91
C GLN A 40 -13.63 22.62 -3.95
N GLU A 41 -14.77 21.97 -4.16
CA GLU A 41 -15.91 22.12 -3.25
C GLU A 41 -15.57 21.57 -1.86
N GLN A 42 -15.82 22.37 -0.83
CA GLN A 42 -15.51 22.03 0.56
C GLN A 42 -16.23 20.74 1.00
N ALA A 43 -17.50 20.58 0.62
CA ALA A 43 -18.29 19.41 1.00
C ALA A 43 -17.72 18.11 0.40
N VAL A 44 -17.17 18.14 -0.81
CA VAL A 44 -16.52 16.98 -1.44
C VAL A 44 -15.21 16.66 -0.73
N THR A 45 -14.42 17.68 -0.41
CA THR A 45 -13.17 17.53 0.35
C THR A 45 -13.40 16.90 1.73
N GLU A 46 -14.40 17.40 2.46
CA GLU A 46 -14.76 16.88 3.78
C GLU A 46 -15.27 15.43 3.71
N ALA A 47 -16.11 15.12 2.72
CA ALA A 47 -16.59 13.76 2.51
C ALA A 47 -15.45 12.78 2.19
N SER A 48 -14.48 13.19 1.36
CA SER A 48 -13.30 12.39 1.03
C SER A 48 -12.42 12.17 2.26
N LEU A 49 -12.23 13.20 3.08
CA LEU A 49 -11.47 13.10 4.33
C LEU A 49 -12.16 12.19 5.36
N GLN A 50 -13.49 12.24 5.44
CA GLN A 50 -14.25 11.35 6.34
C GLN A 50 -14.16 9.90 5.86
N LEU A 51 -14.32 9.65 4.55
CA LEU A 51 -14.23 8.32 3.96
C LEU A 51 -12.89 7.63 4.29
N ILE A 52 -11.77 8.37 4.21
CA ILE A 52 -10.46 7.78 4.54
C ILE A 52 -10.31 7.50 6.04
N ARG A 53 -10.83 8.36 6.90
CA ARG A 53 -10.80 8.12 8.35
C ARG A 53 -11.58 6.87 8.72
N ASP A 54 -12.78 6.72 8.17
CA ASP A 54 -13.61 5.54 8.40
C ASP A 54 -12.90 4.28 7.90
N PHE A 55 -12.31 4.32 6.70
CA PHE A 55 -11.57 3.18 6.16
C PHE A 55 -10.36 2.80 7.01
N LEU A 56 -9.51 3.77 7.38
CA LEU A 56 -8.26 3.49 8.09
C LEU A 56 -8.51 3.06 9.55
N PHE A 57 -9.38 3.76 10.26
CA PHE A 57 -9.50 3.57 11.71
C PHE A 57 -10.68 2.68 12.10
N GLU A 58 -11.77 2.68 11.33
CA GLU A 58 -12.96 1.87 11.61
C GLU A 58 -13.07 0.67 10.66
N GLY A 59 -12.50 0.72 9.46
CA GLY A 59 -12.43 -0.41 8.54
C GLY A 59 -11.22 -1.30 8.80
N LEU A 60 -10.04 -0.84 8.45
CA LEU A 60 -8.82 -1.65 8.55
C LEU A 60 -8.57 -2.17 9.97
N ASN A 61 -8.78 -1.36 11.00
CA ASN A 61 -8.53 -1.73 12.39
C ASN A 61 -9.55 -2.73 13.00
N LEU A 62 -10.65 -3.04 12.28
CA LEU A 62 -11.61 -4.07 12.69
C LEU A 62 -11.22 -5.49 12.25
N TYR A 63 -10.05 -5.69 11.69
CA TYR A 63 -9.61 -7.02 11.29
C TYR A 63 -9.56 -8.00 12.49
N ASP A 64 -10.32 -9.08 12.42
CA ASP A 64 -10.43 -10.13 13.43
C ASP A 64 -9.58 -11.31 13.03
N GLN A 65 -8.52 -11.36 12.54
CA GLN A 65 -7.55 -12.44 12.20
C GLN A 65 -8.14 -13.74 11.58
N HIS A 66 -9.44 -13.96 11.66
CA HIS A 66 -10.14 -15.15 11.19
C HIS A 66 -11.02 -14.87 9.97
N ASN A 67 -11.41 -13.61 9.76
CA ASN A 67 -12.32 -13.20 8.70
C ASN A 67 -11.75 -12.02 7.91
N LEU A 68 -11.25 -12.27 6.70
CA LEU A 68 -10.73 -11.24 5.80
C LEU A 68 -11.78 -10.16 5.47
N LYS A 69 -13.06 -10.47 5.58
CA LYS A 69 -14.15 -9.52 5.31
C LYS A 69 -14.50 -8.63 6.50
N SER A 70 -13.93 -8.89 7.69
CA SER A 70 -14.21 -8.11 8.89
C SER A 70 -13.87 -6.62 8.76
N MET A 71 -12.98 -6.27 7.86
CA MET A 71 -12.59 -4.88 7.57
C MET A 71 -13.56 -4.12 6.67
N GLY A 72 -14.55 -4.78 6.08
CA GLY A 72 -15.53 -4.16 5.20
C GLY A 72 -14.94 -3.49 3.95
N VAL A 73 -13.79 -3.97 3.44
CA VAL A 73 -13.08 -3.30 2.32
C VAL A 73 -13.97 -3.08 1.11
N ALA A 74 -14.90 -4.00 0.82
CA ALA A 74 -15.85 -3.88 -0.28
C ALA A 74 -16.88 -2.72 -0.09
N ASP A 75 -17.02 -2.21 1.12
CA ASP A 75 -17.86 -1.04 1.38
C ASP A 75 -17.14 0.27 1.00
N PHE A 76 -15.82 0.27 1.09
CA PHE A 76 -14.97 1.43 0.79
C PHE A 76 -14.39 1.44 -0.63
N PHE A 77 -14.16 0.28 -1.23
CA PHE A 77 -13.54 0.16 -2.55
C PHE A 77 -14.55 -0.23 -3.62
N HIS A 78 -14.40 0.36 -4.81
CA HIS A 78 -15.13 -0.06 -5.99
C HIS A 78 -14.61 -1.42 -6.46
N GLN A 79 -15.50 -2.26 -7.05
CA GLN A 79 -15.09 -3.58 -7.56
C GLN A 79 -13.97 -3.52 -8.63
N ASP A 80 -13.94 -2.45 -9.41
CA ASP A 80 -12.96 -2.21 -10.49
C ASP A 80 -11.84 -1.26 -10.06
N VAL A 81 -11.58 -1.15 -8.75
CA VAL A 81 -10.51 -0.30 -8.21
C VAL A 81 -9.17 -0.61 -8.86
N LYS A 82 -8.39 0.44 -9.11
CA LYS A 82 -6.99 0.34 -9.53
C LYS A 82 -6.11 0.61 -8.32
N TRP A 83 -5.47 -0.42 -7.82
CA TRP A 83 -4.54 -0.33 -6.71
C TRP A 83 -3.10 -0.47 -7.23
N TYR A 84 -2.32 0.56 -7.05
CA TYR A 84 -0.94 0.65 -7.53
C TYR A 84 0.00 0.41 -6.36
N GLY A 85 0.40 -0.85 -6.18
CA GLY A 85 1.22 -1.28 -5.06
C GLY A 85 2.71 -1.09 -5.27
N PRO A 86 3.48 -1.17 -4.18
CA PRO A 86 4.94 -1.08 -4.23
C PRO A 86 5.56 -2.29 -4.93
N GLY A 87 6.82 -2.15 -5.32
CA GLY A 87 7.61 -3.22 -5.89
C GLY A 87 7.60 -4.48 -5.02
N GLY A 88 7.56 -5.65 -5.65
CA GLY A 88 7.38 -6.96 -5.02
C GLY A 88 5.90 -7.37 -4.86
N ILE A 89 4.94 -6.43 -4.88
CA ILE A 89 3.50 -6.71 -4.88
C ILE A 89 2.90 -6.48 -6.25
N GLY A 90 3.14 -5.30 -6.84
CA GLY A 90 2.64 -4.92 -8.15
C GLY A 90 1.23 -4.34 -8.13
N GLY A 91 0.67 -4.05 -9.31
CA GLY A 91 -0.66 -3.48 -9.47
C GLY A 91 -1.79 -4.51 -9.35
N CYS A 92 -2.90 -4.10 -8.75
CA CYS A 92 -4.13 -4.88 -8.67
C CYS A 92 -5.25 -4.11 -9.37
N LEU A 93 -5.80 -4.66 -10.45
CA LEU A 93 -6.74 -3.95 -11.32
C LEU A 93 -8.22 -4.27 -11.04
N SER A 94 -8.49 -4.83 -9.87
CA SER A 94 -9.83 -5.05 -9.32
C SER A 94 -9.75 -5.28 -7.81
N LEU A 95 -10.87 -5.13 -7.12
CA LEU A 95 -10.96 -5.43 -5.68
C LEU A 95 -10.54 -6.88 -5.39
N LYS A 96 -10.98 -7.83 -6.20
CA LYS A 96 -10.59 -9.24 -6.04
C LYS A 96 -9.08 -9.45 -6.19
N ALA A 97 -8.44 -8.79 -7.15
CA ALA A 97 -6.99 -8.88 -7.33
C ALA A 97 -6.24 -8.23 -6.14
N PHE A 98 -6.75 -7.12 -5.61
CA PHE A 98 -6.25 -6.49 -4.40
C PHE A 98 -6.34 -7.43 -3.19
N GLU A 99 -7.49 -8.06 -2.97
CA GLU A 99 -7.69 -9.02 -1.88
C GLU A 99 -6.74 -10.21 -1.99
N ASP A 100 -6.60 -10.81 -3.17
CA ASP A 100 -5.81 -12.03 -3.38
C ASP A 100 -4.29 -11.77 -3.37
N ASN A 101 -3.84 -10.69 -4.01
CA ASN A 101 -2.41 -10.44 -4.26
C ASN A 101 -1.74 -9.58 -3.18
N HIS A 102 -2.49 -8.69 -2.52
CA HIS A 102 -1.98 -7.81 -1.48
C HIS A 102 -2.58 -8.13 -0.11
N GLN A 103 -3.89 -7.97 0.05
CA GLN A 103 -4.53 -7.98 1.37
C GLN A 103 -4.34 -9.31 2.10
N LYS A 104 -4.68 -10.41 1.48
CA LYS A 104 -4.57 -11.74 2.10
C LYS A 104 -3.13 -12.13 2.48
N PRO A 105 -2.12 -12.00 1.58
CA PRO A 105 -0.73 -12.27 1.95
C PRO A 105 -0.21 -11.36 3.06
N TRP A 106 -0.61 -10.08 3.04
CA TRP A 106 -0.22 -9.12 4.05
C TRP A 106 -0.79 -9.45 5.42
N LEU A 107 -2.07 -9.81 5.50
CA LEU A 107 -2.73 -10.19 6.74
C LEU A 107 -2.23 -11.53 7.32
N ILE A 108 -1.82 -12.45 6.47
CA ILE A 108 -1.14 -13.69 6.92
C ILE A 108 0.21 -13.38 7.54
N ALA A 109 0.95 -12.46 6.95
CA ALA A 109 2.28 -12.08 7.44
C ALA A 109 2.22 -11.21 8.70
N PHE A 110 1.21 -10.35 8.81
CA PHE A 110 1.06 -9.32 9.84
C PHE A 110 -0.37 -9.31 10.42
N PRO A 111 -0.79 -10.39 11.12
CA PRO A 111 -2.19 -10.56 11.55
C PRO A 111 -2.64 -9.55 12.62
N ASP A 112 -1.72 -9.02 13.40
CA ASP A 112 -1.96 -8.05 14.48
C ASP A 112 -1.79 -6.58 14.05
N ARG A 113 -1.63 -6.35 12.75
CA ARG A 113 -1.37 -5.00 12.23
C ARG A 113 -2.44 -4.00 12.67
N LYS A 114 -2.00 -2.79 12.96
CA LYS A 114 -2.87 -1.63 13.26
C LYS A 114 -2.38 -0.39 12.57
N VAL A 115 -3.31 0.37 12.00
CA VAL A 115 -3.07 1.76 11.63
C VAL A 115 -2.99 2.57 12.92
N CYS A 116 -1.91 3.32 13.10
CA CYS A 116 -1.62 4.05 14.33
C CYS A 116 -1.44 5.55 14.08
N ASP A 117 -0.20 5.98 13.90
CA ASP A 117 0.17 7.39 13.80
C ASP A 117 0.35 7.79 12.34
N LEU A 118 -0.54 8.64 11.87
CA LEU A 118 -0.34 9.32 10.61
C LEU A 118 0.32 10.68 10.88
N ASP A 119 1.46 10.92 10.25
CA ASP A 119 2.15 12.22 10.32
C ASP A 119 1.37 13.29 9.54
N SER A 120 0.66 12.87 8.50
CA SER A 120 -0.25 13.74 7.75
C SER A 120 -1.43 12.98 7.16
N LEU A 121 -2.57 13.66 7.11
CA LEU A 121 -3.80 13.21 6.45
C LEU A 121 -4.54 14.44 5.96
N PHE A 122 -4.68 14.59 4.64
CA PHE A 122 -5.35 15.74 4.05
C PHE A 122 -6.08 15.33 2.76
N ALA A 123 -7.03 16.15 2.36
CA ALA A 123 -7.82 15.95 1.16
C ALA A 123 -7.99 17.25 0.36
N GLU A 124 -8.17 17.12 -0.93
CA GLU A 124 -8.61 18.18 -1.83
C GLU A 124 -9.54 17.57 -2.88
N GLY A 125 -10.81 17.99 -2.90
CA GLY A 125 -11.82 17.37 -3.75
C GLY A 125 -11.94 15.87 -3.49
N ASN A 126 -11.88 15.08 -4.55
CA ASN A 126 -11.94 13.62 -4.49
C ASN A 126 -10.61 12.93 -4.14
N TYR A 127 -9.54 13.69 -3.95
CA TYR A 127 -8.23 13.15 -3.65
C TYR A 127 -7.90 13.26 -2.17
N VAL A 128 -7.27 12.22 -1.65
CA VAL A 128 -6.75 12.16 -0.28
C VAL A 128 -5.31 11.73 -0.33
N ALA A 129 -4.50 12.27 0.56
CA ALA A 129 -3.14 11.81 0.81
C ALA A 129 -2.92 11.57 2.30
N SER A 130 -2.16 10.53 2.60
CA SER A 130 -1.68 10.28 3.96
C SER A 130 -0.22 9.87 3.94
N SER A 131 0.49 10.18 5.02
CA SER A 131 1.81 9.63 5.27
C SER A 131 1.97 9.31 6.75
N GLY A 132 2.86 8.37 7.05
CA GLY A 132 3.23 8.07 8.42
C GLY A 132 4.53 7.28 8.48
N TRP A 133 5.44 7.73 9.35
CA TRP A 133 6.67 6.98 9.62
C TRP A 133 6.37 5.66 10.33
N LYS A 134 5.35 5.66 11.19
CA LYS A 134 4.77 4.51 11.86
C LYS A 134 3.28 4.35 11.55
N GLY A 135 2.92 4.60 10.30
CA GLY A 135 1.52 4.58 9.88
C GLY A 135 0.81 3.26 10.18
N VAL A 136 1.52 2.15 10.05
CA VAL A 136 1.05 0.83 10.48
C VAL A 136 2.13 0.17 11.31
N ILE A 137 1.73 -0.42 12.44
CA ILE A 137 2.59 -1.28 13.27
C ILE A 137 2.09 -2.72 13.23
N ALA A 138 3.02 -3.68 13.33
CA ALA A 138 2.68 -5.11 13.33
C ALA A 138 3.84 -5.97 13.83
N LYS A 139 3.55 -7.26 14.07
CA LYS A 139 4.55 -8.31 14.26
C LYS A 139 4.59 -9.21 13.01
N HIS A 140 5.79 -9.44 12.48
CA HIS A 140 5.98 -10.33 11.33
C HIS A 140 5.96 -11.79 11.75
N THR A 141 4.79 -12.43 11.67
CA THR A 141 4.55 -13.79 12.18
C THR A 141 4.23 -14.83 11.10
N GLY A 142 4.05 -14.40 9.85
CA GLY A 142 3.84 -15.29 8.70
C GLY A 142 4.80 -15.02 7.55
N PRO A 143 4.83 -15.85 6.51
CA PRO A 143 5.69 -15.64 5.35
C PRO A 143 5.27 -14.40 4.55
N TYR A 144 6.25 -13.59 4.13
CA TYR A 144 6.00 -12.40 3.33
C TYR A 144 7.00 -12.26 2.19
N LEU A 145 6.51 -12.13 0.95
CA LEU A 145 7.29 -11.93 -0.28
C LEU A 145 8.54 -12.85 -0.36
N GLY A 146 8.34 -14.15 -0.13
CA GLY A 146 9.40 -15.16 -0.24
C GLY A 146 10.24 -15.36 1.01
N HIS A 147 10.02 -14.58 2.07
CA HIS A 147 10.78 -14.68 3.31
C HIS A 147 9.93 -15.28 4.44
N PRO A 148 10.50 -16.17 5.28
CA PRO A 148 9.81 -16.74 6.43
C PRO A 148 9.58 -15.70 7.53
N ALA A 149 8.67 -16.00 8.45
CA ALA A 149 8.39 -15.17 9.61
C ALA A 149 9.68 -14.88 10.42
N SER A 150 9.88 -13.62 10.76
CA SER A 150 11.03 -13.20 11.58
C SER A 150 10.71 -13.11 13.07
N GLY A 151 9.45 -13.06 13.45
CA GLY A 151 9.00 -12.84 14.83
C GLY A 151 9.24 -11.42 15.36
N LYS A 152 9.70 -10.50 14.51
CA LYS A 152 10.04 -9.12 14.90
C LYS A 152 8.88 -8.19 14.78
N ASP A 153 8.87 -7.18 15.64
CA ASP A 153 7.99 -6.03 15.50
C ASP A 153 8.50 -5.11 14.38
N VAL A 154 7.59 -4.60 13.57
CA VAL A 154 7.88 -3.75 12.42
C VAL A 154 6.92 -2.57 12.37
N CYS A 155 7.34 -1.51 11.72
CA CYS A 155 6.46 -0.42 11.31
C CYS A 155 6.59 -0.17 9.80
N PHE A 156 5.47 0.16 9.19
CA PHE A 156 5.39 0.52 7.78
C PHE A 156 5.50 2.03 7.66
N ASN A 157 6.54 2.46 6.96
CA ASN A 157 6.72 3.83 6.54
C ASN A 157 6.20 3.96 5.11
N GLY A 158 5.23 4.82 4.89
CA GLY A 158 4.61 4.92 3.57
C GLY A 158 3.92 6.24 3.31
N ILE A 159 3.57 6.41 2.05
CA ILE A 159 2.70 7.46 1.56
C ILE A 159 1.63 6.78 0.70
N ASP A 160 0.40 7.16 0.93
CA ASP A 160 -0.74 6.69 0.16
C ASP A 160 -1.49 7.88 -0.44
N PHE A 161 -1.95 7.68 -1.68
CA PHE A 161 -2.89 8.58 -2.33
C PHE A 161 -4.13 7.80 -2.74
N TRP A 162 -5.30 8.38 -2.56
CA TRP A 162 -6.57 7.79 -2.96
C TRP A 162 -7.37 8.77 -3.80
N ARG A 163 -8.14 8.23 -4.72
CA ARG A 163 -9.18 8.97 -5.44
C ARG A 163 -10.50 8.25 -5.25
N SER A 164 -11.51 9.01 -4.86
CA SER A 164 -12.86 8.50 -4.66
C SER A 164 -13.84 8.98 -5.74
N GLU A 165 -14.83 8.17 -6.03
CA GLU A 165 -16.02 8.51 -6.81
C GLU A 165 -17.23 7.90 -6.14
N SER A 166 -18.32 8.66 -6.04
CA SER A 166 -19.59 8.19 -5.47
C SER A 166 -19.44 7.48 -4.12
N GLY A 167 -18.56 7.98 -3.25
CA GLY A 167 -18.34 7.45 -1.90
C GLY A 167 -17.50 6.17 -1.84
N LYS A 168 -16.80 5.79 -2.91
CA LYS A 168 -15.89 4.64 -2.94
C LYS A 168 -14.55 5.00 -3.57
N TYR A 169 -13.48 4.33 -3.15
CA TYR A 169 -12.16 4.44 -3.78
C TYR A 169 -12.15 3.70 -5.11
N VAL A 170 -11.74 4.39 -6.16
CA VAL A 170 -11.58 3.87 -7.52
C VAL A 170 -10.13 3.76 -7.92
N GLU A 171 -9.25 4.52 -7.27
CA GLU A 171 -7.79 4.43 -7.40
C GLU A 171 -7.10 4.62 -6.04
N ASN A 172 -6.01 3.87 -5.84
CA ASN A 172 -5.14 4.01 -4.67
C ASN A 172 -3.69 3.75 -5.07
N TRP A 173 -2.81 4.71 -4.83
CA TRP A 173 -1.37 4.61 -5.05
C TRP A 173 -0.67 4.47 -3.72
N VAL A 174 0.10 3.38 -3.56
CA VAL A 174 0.72 3.00 -2.30
C VAL A 174 2.23 2.93 -2.47
N PHE A 175 2.94 3.70 -1.67
CA PHE A 175 4.40 3.70 -1.60
C PHE A 175 4.83 3.29 -0.20
N VAL A 176 5.47 2.15 -0.10
CA VAL A 176 6.05 1.66 1.17
C VAL A 176 7.56 1.58 1.00
N ASP A 177 8.31 2.02 2.00
CA ASP A 177 9.75 1.77 2.07
C ASP A 177 10.03 0.29 2.38
N MET A 178 9.99 -0.52 1.32
CA MET A 178 10.17 -1.97 1.41
C MET A 178 11.56 -2.35 1.93
N ILE A 179 12.59 -1.60 1.57
CA ILE A 179 13.96 -1.88 2.04
C ILE A 179 14.04 -1.67 3.56
N HIS A 180 13.47 -0.57 4.06
CA HIS A 180 13.40 -0.31 5.49
C HIS A 180 12.57 -1.36 6.23
N LEU A 181 11.41 -1.74 5.69
CA LEU A 181 10.56 -2.80 6.24
C LEU A 181 11.33 -4.11 6.40
N PHE A 182 12.00 -4.57 5.33
CA PHE A 182 12.76 -5.82 5.37
C PHE A 182 13.97 -5.77 6.30
N ARG A 183 14.63 -4.61 6.43
CA ARG A 183 15.70 -4.42 7.42
C ARG A 183 15.20 -4.60 8.86
N GLN A 184 14.00 -4.12 9.18
CA GLN A 184 13.40 -4.36 10.50
C GLN A 184 13.17 -5.87 10.73
N MET A 185 12.80 -6.61 9.70
CA MET A 185 12.71 -8.08 9.76
C MET A 185 14.07 -8.78 9.85
N GLY A 186 15.18 -8.04 9.70
CA GLY A 186 16.56 -8.58 9.72
C GLY A 186 17.02 -9.09 8.36
N ILE A 187 16.36 -8.68 7.30
CA ILE A 187 16.64 -9.08 5.92
C ILE A 187 17.25 -7.90 5.18
N ASP A 188 18.43 -8.09 4.61
CA ASP A 188 19.08 -7.10 3.75
C ASP A 188 18.82 -7.46 2.28
N LEU A 189 17.84 -6.80 1.68
CA LEU A 189 17.47 -7.01 0.27
C LEU A 189 18.58 -6.59 -0.70
N LEU A 190 19.46 -5.68 -0.31
CA LEU A 190 20.53 -5.16 -1.16
C LEU A 190 21.77 -6.07 -1.18
N LYS A 191 21.85 -7.04 -0.27
CA LYS A 191 22.99 -7.95 -0.18
C LYS A 191 23.18 -8.81 -1.43
N SER A 192 22.12 -9.09 -2.16
CA SER A 192 22.17 -9.86 -3.42
C SER A 192 22.70 -9.04 -4.61
N LEU A 193 22.73 -7.72 -4.48
CA LEU A 193 23.27 -6.83 -5.49
C LEU A 193 24.80 -6.82 -5.34
N ASN A 194 25.46 -7.74 -6.03
CA ASN A 194 26.91 -7.67 -6.21
C ASN A 194 27.21 -6.48 -7.12
N PHE A 195 27.36 -5.30 -6.56
CA PHE A 195 28.06 -4.24 -7.25
C PHE A 195 29.54 -4.67 -7.30
N GLU A 196 29.92 -5.39 -8.36
CA GLU A 196 31.35 -5.54 -8.67
C GLU A 196 31.85 -4.11 -8.82
N GLY A 197 32.61 -3.66 -7.83
CA GLY A 197 33.20 -2.34 -7.84
C GLY A 197 34.11 -2.25 -9.06
N GLY A 198 33.69 -1.47 -10.06
CA GLY A 198 34.58 -1.03 -11.09
C GLY A 198 35.73 -0.24 -10.44
N HIS A 199 36.91 -0.78 -10.52
CA HIS A 199 38.17 -0.11 -10.25
C HIS A 199 38.47 0.93 -11.34
#